data_ebaf8b0004ce7bf4aea8b30761a7cfb4
#
_entry.id   ebaf8b0004ce7bf4aea8b30761a7cfb4
#
_cell.length_a   1.000
_cell.length_b   1.000
_cell.length_c   1.000
_cell.angle_alpha   90.00
_cell.angle_beta   90.00
_cell.angle_gamma   90.00
#
_symmetry.space_group_name_H-M   'P 1'
#
loop_
_entity.id
_entity.type
_entity.pdbx_description
1 polymer ?
#
loop_
_entity_poly.entity_id
_entity_poly.type
_entity_poly.pdbx_seq_one_letter_code
_entity_poly.pdbx_strand_id
1 'polypeptide(L)'
;MRRCPDLSIYLVLDPGLCAGVGMVETARAAVAGGATVVQLRDKAAGTARMIETGRALKAALAGTGAVLIVNDDVEAAVAIGADGLHIGQGDMAVTEARARIGAAMVLGLSVETPALAAAVDKALVEYIGAGPVFATPSKLDHKAPVGFEGLAAQVAASPVPAVA
;
A
#
# COMPACT_ATOMS: atom_id res chain seq x y z
N MET A 1 4.91 19.28 4.81
CA MET A 1 5.33 17.92 5.23
C MET A 1 4.13 17.01 5.07
N ARG A 2 4.22 15.97 4.24
CA ARG A 2 3.14 14.99 4.08
C ARG A 2 2.96 14.27 5.40
N ARG A 3 1.73 14.05 5.78
CA ARG A 3 1.44 13.32 7.00
C ARG A 3 1.29 11.84 6.65
N CYS A 4 2.02 10.96 7.32
CA CYS A 4 1.78 9.52 7.23
C CYS A 4 0.31 9.26 7.60
N PRO A 5 -0.42 8.44 6.84
CA PRO A 5 -1.78 8.06 7.21
C PRO A 5 -1.77 7.24 8.50
N ASP A 6 -2.93 7.11 9.12
CA ASP A 6 -3.12 6.15 10.20
C ASP A 6 -3.02 4.73 9.63
N LEU A 7 -1.98 4.01 10.04
CA LEU A 7 -1.68 2.65 9.58
C LEU A 7 -2.27 1.55 10.48
N SER A 8 -3.14 1.90 11.43
CA SER A 8 -3.63 0.98 12.47
C SER A 8 -4.35 -0.24 11.91
N ILE A 9 -5.17 -0.05 10.86
CA ILE A 9 -5.84 -1.16 10.16
C ILE A 9 -5.69 -0.93 8.65
N TYR A 10 -4.82 -1.72 8.05
CA TYR A 10 -4.44 -1.61 6.64
C TYR A 10 -5.00 -2.80 5.86
N LEU A 11 -6.02 -2.55 5.03
CA LEU A 11 -6.62 -3.55 4.16
C LEU A 11 -5.90 -3.59 2.81
N VAL A 12 -5.38 -4.75 2.43
CA VAL A 12 -4.96 -5.03 1.04
C VAL A 12 -6.13 -5.70 0.31
N LEU A 13 -6.69 -5.00 -0.68
CA LEU A 13 -7.87 -5.39 -1.41
C LEU A 13 -7.49 -6.12 -2.70
N ASP A 14 -7.73 -7.43 -2.75
CA ASP A 14 -7.44 -8.31 -3.88
C ASP A 14 -8.75 -8.78 -4.53
N PRO A 15 -8.92 -8.72 -5.87
CA PRO A 15 -10.18 -9.07 -6.54
C PRO A 15 -10.56 -10.53 -6.34
N GLY A 16 -9.59 -11.46 -6.26
CA GLY A 16 -9.87 -12.87 -6.04
C GLY A 16 -10.47 -13.14 -4.67
N LEU A 17 -9.98 -12.44 -3.65
CA LEU A 17 -10.48 -12.55 -2.27
C LEU A 17 -11.81 -11.81 -2.08
N CYS A 18 -12.13 -10.86 -2.95
CA CYS A 18 -13.36 -10.09 -2.92
C CYS A 18 -14.46 -10.63 -3.86
N ALA A 19 -14.24 -11.74 -4.57
CA ALA A 19 -15.09 -12.20 -5.67
C ALA A 19 -16.58 -12.40 -5.28
N GLY A 20 -16.86 -12.78 -4.03
CA GLY A 20 -18.23 -13.01 -3.54
C GLY A 20 -19.01 -11.74 -3.22
N VAL A 21 -18.32 -10.64 -2.91
CA VAL A 21 -18.93 -9.38 -2.42
C VAL A 21 -18.63 -8.22 -3.36
N GLY A 22 -17.49 -8.28 -4.03
CA GLY A 22 -16.95 -7.19 -4.85
C GLY A 22 -16.05 -6.25 -4.04
N MET A 23 -15.07 -5.64 -4.75
CA MET A 23 -14.02 -4.84 -4.10
C MET A 23 -14.58 -3.59 -3.41
N VAL A 24 -15.56 -2.91 -4.02
CA VAL A 24 -16.13 -1.67 -3.47
C VAL A 24 -16.89 -1.93 -2.17
N GLU A 25 -17.74 -2.96 -2.15
CA GLU A 25 -18.53 -3.28 -0.95
C GLU A 25 -17.63 -3.88 0.15
N THR A 26 -16.61 -4.66 -0.21
CA THR A 26 -15.60 -5.13 0.75
C THR A 26 -14.89 -3.95 1.40
N ALA A 27 -14.46 -2.95 0.61
CA ALA A 27 -13.82 -1.75 1.14
C ALA A 27 -14.75 -0.95 2.06
N ARG A 28 -16.03 -0.77 1.69
CA ARG A 28 -17.04 -0.09 2.51
C ARG A 28 -17.22 -0.79 3.86
N ALA A 29 -17.40 -2.11 3.84
CA ALA A 29 -17.58 -2.90 5.05
C ALA A 29 -16.35 -2.84 5.96
N ALA A 30 -15.15 -2.94 5.39
CA ALA A 30 -13.91 -2.85 6.15
C ALA A 30 -13.73 -1.47 6.81
N VAL A 31 -14.01 -0.39 6.08
CA VAL A 31 -13.91 0.98 6.62
C VAL A 31 -14.97 1.23 7.68
N ALA A 32 -16.19 0.73 7.50
CA ALA A 32 -17.22 0.77 8.54
C ALA A 32 -16.80 -0.02 9.79
N GLY A 33 -15.96 -1.07 9.64
CA GLY A 33 -15.34 -1.83 10.71
C GLY A 33 -14.07 -1.21 11.31
N GLY A 34 -13.62 -0.06 10.79
CA GLY A 34 -12.48 0.68 11.32
C GLY A 34 -11.20 0.62 10.49
N ALA A 35 -11.22 0.08 9.27
CA ALA A 35 -10.06 0.17 8.38
C ALA A 35 -9.74 1.62 8.05
N THR A 36 -8.47 1.99 8.23
CA THR A 36 -7.97 3.35 8.05
C THR A 36 -7.29 3.54 6.69
N VAL A 37 -6.78 2.44 6.13
CA VAL A 37 -6.15 2.40 4.80
C VAL A 37 -6.78 1.27 3.97
N VAL A 38 -7.07 1.56 2.71
CA VAL A 38 -7.47 0.58 1.69
C VAL A 38 -6.45 0.62 0.55
N GLN A 39 -5.74 -0.47 0.32
CA GLN A 39 -4.82 -0.61 -0.80
C GLN A 39 -5.49 -1.40 -1.93
N LEU A 40 -5.67 -0.77 -3.08
CA LEU A 40 -6.09 -1.45 -4.32
C LEU A 40 -4.91 -2.23 -4.90
N ARG A 41 -4.99 -3.56 -4.90
CA ARG A 41 -3.99 -4.47 -5.43
C ARG A 41 -4.65 -5.48 -6.38
N ASP A 42 -4.53 -5.25 -7.68
CA ASP A 42 -4.97 -6.17 -8.73
C ASP A 42 -3.82 -6.38 -9.72
N LYS A 43 -3.05 -7.44 -9.51
CA LYS A 43 -1.88 -7.74 -10.35
C LYS A 43 -2.23 -8.25 -11.76
N ALA A 44 -3.48 -8.64 -11.98
CA ALA A 44 -3.96 -9.10 -13.27
C ALA A 44 -4.58 -7.97 -14.10
N ALA A 45 -4.95 -6.85 -13.48
CA ALA A 45 -5.53 -5.72 -14.16
C ALA A 45 -4.47 -4.91 -14.92
N GLY A 46 -4.82 -4.46 -16.12
CA GLY A 46 -4.10 -3.36 -16.76
C GLY A 46 -4.51 -2.01 -16.15
N THR A 47 -3.69 -0.98 -16.43
CA THR A 47 -3.86 0.39 -15.89
C THR A 47 -5.28 0.95 -16.05
N ALA A 48 -5.92 0.74 -17.21
CA ALA A 48 -7.29 1.22 -17.44
C ALA A 48 -8.30 0.63 -16.45
N ARG A 49 -8.19 -0.67 -16.15
CA ARG A 49 -9.06 -1.34 -15.17
C ARG A 49 -8.73 -0.90 -13.74
N MET A 50 -7.46 -0.71 -13.42
CA MET A 50 -7.03 -0.14 -12.14
C MET A 50 -7.64 1.25 -11.92
N ILE A 51 -7.65 2.10 -12.96
CA ILE A 51 -8.25 3.44 -12.89
C ILE A 51 -9.77 3.35 -12.66
N GLU A 52 -10.48 2.50 -13.40
CA GLU A 52 -11.92 2.30 -13.22
C GLU A 52 -12.26 1.89 -11.79
N THR A 53 -11.64 0.82 -11.30
CA THR A 53 -11.87 0.29 -9.95
C THR A 53 -11.46 1.30 -8.90
N GLY A 54 -10.31 1.95 -9.06
CA GLY A 54 -9.80 2.95 -8.12
C GLY A 54 -10.70 4.18 -8.00
N ARG A 55 -11.29 4.65 -9.08
CA ARG A 55 -12.28 5.75 -9.04
C ARG A 55 -13.55 5.35 -8.31
N ALA A 56 -14.03 4.13 -8.50
CA ALA A 56 -15.18 3.61 -7.77
C ALA A 56 -14.88 3.49 -6.26
N LEU A 57 -13.70 2.98 -5.90
CA LEU A 57 -13.23 2.93 -4.52
C LEU A 57 -13.10 4.33 -3.91
N LYS A 58 -12.48 5.27 -4.62
CA LYS A 58 -12.33 6.65 -4.13
C LYS A 58 -13.68 7.31 -3.85
N ALA A 59 -14.65 7.12 -4.73
CA ALA A 59 -16.02 7.59 -4.52
C ALA A 59 -16.68 6.93 -3.29
N ALA A 60 -16.47 5.62 -3.13
CA ALA A 60 -17.03 4.85 -2.01
C ALA A 60 -16.43 5.23 -0.64
N LEU A 61 -15.17 5.68 -0.63
CA LEU A 61 -14.44 6.08 0.58
C LEU A 61 -14.59 7.57 0.91
N ALA A 62 -15.23 8.35 0.05
CA ALA A 62 -15.38 9.78 0.26
C ALA A 62 -16.08 10.10 1.59
N GLY A 63 -15.49 11.00 2.40
CA GLY A 63 -16.03 11.42 3.68
C GLY A 63 -15.81 10.46 4.85
N THR A 64 -15.20 9.29 4.64
CA THR A 64 -14.95 8.31 5.71
C THR A 64 -13.68 8.59 6.51
N GLY A 65 -12.74 9.34 5.95
CA GLY A 65 -11.40 9.56 6.49
C GLY A 65 -10.39 8.45 6.17
N ALA A 66 -10.81 7.31 5.62
CA ALA A 66 -9.92 6.27 5.14
C ALA A 66 -9.20 6.73 3.85
N VAL A 67 -7.94 6.33 3.70
CA VAL A 67 -7.12 6.69 2.53
C VAL A 67 -7.06 5.55 1.52
N LEU A 68 -7.06 5.90 0.23
CA LEU A 68 -6.90 4.97 -0.88
C LEU A 68 -5.44 4.96 -1.35
N ILE A 69 -4.79 3.82 -1.25
CA ILE A 69 -3.46 3.56 -1.78
C ILE A 69 -3.58 2.68 -3.04
N VAL A 70 -2.82 2.98 -4.08
CA VAL A 70 -2.72 2.13 -5.28
C VAL A 70 -1.41 1.34 -5.21
N ASN A 71 -1.44 0.04 -5.52
CA ASN A 71 -0.27 -0.80 -5.54
C ASN A 71 0.40 -0.78 -6.93
N ASP A 72 1.70 -0.53 -6.99
CA ASP A 72 2.63 -0.60 -8.12
C ASP A 72 2.33 0.37 -9.29
N ASP A 73 1.07 0.57 -9.67
CA ASP A 73 0.68 1.32 -10.87
C ASP A 73 0.66 2.84 -10.62
N VAL A 74 1.79 3.48 -10.91
CA VAL A 74 1.99 4.93 -10.77
C VAL A 74 1.03 5.73 -11.63
N GLU A 75 0.79 5.29 -12.88
CA GLU A 75 -0.11 5.98 -13.82
C GLU A 75 -1.56 5.92 -13.32
N ALA A 76 -1.99 4.75 -12.86
CA ALA A 76 -3.30 4.60 -12.25
C ALA A 76 -3.45 5.46 -10.99
N ALA A 77 -2.47 5.47 -10.10
CA ALA A 77 -2.50 6.29 -8.88
C ALA A 77 -2.72 7.78 -9.20
N VAL A 78 -1.99 8.30 -10.17
CA VAL A 78 -2.11 9.70 -10.62
C VAL A 78 -3.48 9.95 -11.28
N ALA A 79 -3.92 9.08 -12.19
CA ALA A 79 -5.18 9.25 -12.91
C ALA A 79 -6.43 9.12 -12.03
N ILE A 80 -6.36 8.34 -10.95
CA ILE A 80 -7.40 8.23 -9.91
C ILE A 80 -7.39 9.47 -9.02
N GLY A 81 -6.24 10.11 -8.87
CA GLY A 81 -5.95 11.07 -7.80
C GLY A 81 -5.99 10.36 -6.44
N ALA A 82 -5.37 9.20 -6.33
CA ALA A 82 -5.30 8.42 -5.10
C ALA A 82 -4.62 9.21 -3.98
N ASP A 83 -4.83 8.80 -2.73
CA ASP A 83 -4.18 9.44 -1.59
C ASP A 83 -2.71 9.00 -1.46
N GLY A 84 -2.38 7.82 -2.01
CA GLY A 84 -1.01 7.31 -2.03
C GLY A 84 -0.76 6.22 -3.06
N LEU A 85 0.53 5.90 -3.18
CA LEU A 85 1.09 4.81 -3.97
C LEU A 85 1.91 3.91 -3.04
N HIS A 86 1.87 2.61 -3.25
CA HIS A 86 2.76 1.64 -2.59
C HIS A 86 3.53 0.85 -3.65
N ILE A 87 4.85 0.79 -3.52
CA ILE A 87 5.72 0.08 -4.46
C ILE A 87 6.62 -0.94 -3.73
N GLY A 88 7.06 -1.96 -4.45
CA GLY A 88 8.05 -2.92 -3.99
C GLY A 88 9.46 -2.60 -4.51
N GLN A 89 10.44 -3.39 -4.08
CA GLN A 89 11.85 -3.21 -4.45
C GLN A 89 12.14 -3.49 -5.94
N GLY A 90 11.29 -4.26 -6.61
CA GLY A 90 11.42 -4.60 -8.03
C GLY A 90 10.63 -3.70 -8.98
N ASP A 91 9.89 -2.74 -8.45
CA ASP A 91 9.05 -1.84 -9.21
C ASP A 91 9.82 -0.57 -9.64
N MET A 92 9.10 0.53 -9.91
CA MET A 92 9.72 1.80 -10.25
C MET A 92 10.61 2.31 -9.11
N ALA A 93 11.77 2.89 -9.44
CA ALA A 93 12.65 3.49 -8.44
C ALA A 93 11.92 4.56 -7.60
N VAL A 94 12.18 4.60 -6.29
CA VAL A 94 11.52 5.51 -5.34
C VAL A 94 11.61 6.98 -5.79
N THR A 95 12.77 7.42 -6.29
CA THR A 95 12.98 8.79 -6.77
C THR A 95 12.12 9.11 -7.99
N GLU A 96 11.99 8.16 -8.92
CA GLU A 96 11.15 8.32 -10.12
C GLU A 96 9.66 8.28 -9.76
N ALA A 97 9.23 7.32 -8.93
CA ALA A 97 7.87 7.24 -8.44
C ALA A 97 7.45 8.54 -7.74
N ARG A 98 8.32 9.06 -6.85
CA ARG A 98 8.09 10.34 -6.17
C ARG A 98 7.97 11.52 -7.14
N ALA A 99 8.82 11.57 -8.16
CA ALA A 99 8.76 12.64 -9.17
C ALA A 99 7.41 12.62 -9.93
N ARG A 100 6.88 11.43 -10.22
CA ARG A 100 5.62 11.26 -10.95
C ARG A 100 4.38 11.54 -10.11
N ILE A 101 4.33 11.06 -8.87
CA ILE A 101 3.17 11.26 -7.99
C ILE A 101 3.15 12.64 -7.31
N GLY A 102 4.25 13.37 -7.39
CA GLY A 102 4.37 14.71 -6.81
C GLY A 102 4.50 14.71 -5.29
N ALA A 103 4.38 15.90 -4.70
CA ALA A 103 4.64 16.11 -3.28
C ALA A 103 3.42 15.88 -2.37
N ALA A 104 2.21 15.75 -2.90
CA ALA A 104 0.99 15.63 -2.10
C ALA A 104 0.64 14.17 -1.75
N MET A 105 0.92 13.25 -2.67
CA MET A 105 0.58 11.84 -2.54
C MET A 105 1.54 11.11 -1.59
N VAL A 106 1.02 10.24 -0.74
CA VAL A 106 1.82 9.38 0.15
C VAL A 106 2.55 8.31 -0.66
N LEU A 107 3.79 8.00 -0.32
CA LEU A 107 4.54 6.88 -0.91
C LEU A 107 4.90 5.87 0.16
N GLY A 108 4.44 4.63 0.00
CA GLY A 108 4.83 3.46 0.78
C GLY A 108 5.84 2.60 0.02
N LEU A 109 6.73 1.93 0.74
CA LEU A 109 7.74 1.05 0.16
C LEU A 109 7.80 -0.28 0.90
N SER A 110 7.65 -1.40 0.18
CA SER A 110 7.88 -2.73 0.74
C SER A 110 9.36 -2.95 1.06
N VAL A 111 9.64 -3.50 2.23
CA VAL A 111 11.00 -3.91 2.65
C VAL A 111 10.97 -5.30 3.24
N GLU A 112 12.00 -6.11 2.95
CA GLU A 112 12.09 -7.50 3.41
C GLU A 112 13.27 -7.72 4.38
N THR A 113 14.13 -6.72 4.59
CA THR A 113 15.29 -6.82 5.48
C THR A 113 15.51 -5.55 6.30
N PRO A 114 16.15 -5.65 7.49
CA PRO A 114 16.52 -4.46 8.26
C PRO A 114 17.44 -3.49 7.49
N ALA A 115 18.30 -4.02 6.62
CA ALA A 115 19.19 -3.19 5.80
C ALA A 115 18.40 -2.33 4.80
N LEU A 116 17.39 -2.92 4.13
CA LEU A 116 16.47 -2.18 3.25
C LEU A 116 15.64 -1.16 4.04
N ALA A 117 15.18 -1.52 5.23
CA ALA A 117 14.44 -0.60 6.10
C ALA A 117 15.30 0.61 6.51
N ALA A 118 16.56 0.39 6.90
CA ALA A 118 17.51 1.45 7.27
C ALA A 118 17.88 2.37 6.09
N ALA A 119 17.86 1.84 4.87
CA ALA A 119 18.21 2.59 3.65
C ALA A 119 17.06 3.48 3.12
N VAL A 120 15.89 3.44 3.75
CA VAL A 120 14.73 4.23 3.30
C VAL A 120 15.00 5.73 3.47
N ASP A 121 14.84 6.47 2.38
CA ASP A 121 14.90 7.94 2.43
C ASP A 121 13.55 8.52 2.91
N LYS A 122 13.51 8.95 4.17
CA LYS A 122 12.33 9.58 4.78
C LYS A 122 11.91 10.91 4.14
N ALA A 123 12.72 11.49 3.25
CA ALA A 123 12.30 12.66 2.47
C ALA A 123 11.39 12.27 1.30
N LEU A 124 11.45 11.01 0.86
CA LEU A 124 10.72 10.49 -0.29
C LEU A 124 9.58 9.54 0.09
N VAL A 125 9.73 8.77 1.18
CA VAL A 125 8.84 7.69 1.61
C VAL A 125 8.22 8.03 2.96
N GLU A 126 6.91 7.83 3.10
CA GLU A 126 6.17 8.13 4.33
C GLU A 126 6.00 6.93 5.25
N TYR A 127 6.00 5.70 4.72
CA TYR A 127 5.90 4.49 5.52
C TYR A 127 6.52 3.28 4.78
N ILE A 128 6.85 2.23 5.53
CA ILE A 128 7.26 0.95 4.97
C ILE A 128 6.20 -0.12 5.18
N GLY A 129 6.09 -1.05 4.23
CA GLY A 129 5.47 -2.35 4.40
C GLY A 129 6.56 -3.36 4.79
N ALA A 130 6.57 -3.78 6.04
CA ALA A 130 7.59 -4.66 6.59
C ALA A 130 7.13 -6.13 6.57
N GLY A 131 7.91 -7.02 6.00
CA GLY A 131 7.53 -8.42 5.96
C GLY A 131 8.13 -9.19 4.79
N PRO A 132 7.54 -10.37 4.47
CA PRO A 132 6.36 -11.00 5.10
C PRO A 132 6.68 -11.54 6.50
N VAL A 133 5.76 -11.36 7.44
CA VAL A 133 5.92 -11.89 8.81
C VAL A 133 5.68 -13.41 8.83
N PHE A 134 4.59 -13.82 8.18
CA PHE A 134 4.20 -15.22 7.99
C PHE A 134 4.01 -15.57 6.52
N ALA A 135 4.06 -16.86 6.20
CA ALA A 135 3.69 -17.34 4.89
C ALA A 135 2.20 -17.04 4.61
N THR A 136 1.89 -16.66 3.38
CA THR A 136 0.53 -16.32 2.95
C THR A 136 0.24 -16.86 1.57
N PRO A 137 -0.95 -17.45 1.33
CA PRO A 137 -1.37 -17.84 0.00
C PRO A 137 -1.79 -16.64 -0.89
N SER A 138 -2.01 -15.48 -0.29
CA SER A 138 -2.52 -14.30 -1.00
C SER A 138 -1.47 -13.58 -1.84
N LYS A 139 -0.18 -13.83 -1.59
CA LYS A 139 0.95 -13.27 -2.33
C LYS A 139 1.96 -14.39 -2.60
N LEU A 140 1.82 -15.04 -3.76
CA LEU A 140 2.64 -16.21 -4.13
C LEU A 140 4.12 -15.88 -4.36
N ASP A 141 4.43 -14.62 -4.65
CA ASP A 141 5.77 -14.08 -4.91
C ASP A 141 6.44 -13.49 -3.65
N HIS A 142 5.91 -13.79 -2.45
CA HIS A 142 6.52 -13.28 -1.21
C HIS A 142 7.88 -13.93 -0.93
N LYS A 143 8.75 -13.17 -0.30
CA LYS A 143 10.05 -13.66 0.20
C LYS A 143 9.85 -14.60 1.40
N ALA A 144 10.92 -15.20 1.88
CA ALA A 144 10.87 -16.04 3.08
C ALA A 144 10.32 -15.24 4.27
N PRO A 145 9.38 -15.81 5.05
CA PRO A 145 8.85 -15.15 6.23
C PRO A 145 9.92 -14.84 7.26
N VAL A 146 9.85 -13.67 7.86
CA VAL A 146 10.85 -13.16 8.82
C VAL A 146 10.45 -13.38 10.28
N GLY A 147 9.19 -13.74 10.54
CA GLY A 147 8.66 -13.88 11.89
C GLY A 147 8.62 -12.58 12.68
N PHE A 148 8.30 -12.65 13.96
CA PHE A 148 8.22 -11.48 14.82
C PHE A 148 9.59 -10.82 15.09
N GLU A 149 10.65 -11.62 15.21
CA GLU A 149 12.01 -11.08 15.41
C GLU A 149 12.49 -10.28 14.20
N GLY A 150 12.26 -10.80 12.99
CA GLY A 150 12.58 -10.10 11.76
C GLY A 150 11.74 -8.84 11.57
N LEU A 151 10.44 -8.87 11.89
CA LEU A 151 9.60 -7.68 11.90
C LEU A 151 10.13 -6.63 12.89
N ALA A 152 10.44 -7.03 14.13
CA ALA A 152 10.97 -6.11 15.14
C ALA A 152 12.28 -5.46 14.68
N ALA A 153 13.16 -6.22 14.05
CA ALA A 153 14.43 -5.71 13.52
C ALA A 153 14.20 -4.71 12.34
N GLN A 154 13.24 -4.99 11.45
CA GLN A 154 12.89 -4.07 10.36
C GLN A 154 12.28 -2.76 10.89
N VAL A 155 11.36 -2.86 11.85
CA VAL A 155 10.72 -1.69 12.48
C VAL A 155 11.76 -0.84 13.22
N ALA A 156 12.67 -1.46 13.98
CA ALA A 156 13.72 -0.74 14.71
C ALA A 156 14.72 -0.03 13.79
N ALA A 157 14.97 -0.58 12.58
CA ALA A 157 15.89 0.00 11.61
C ALA A 157 15.25 1.13 10.77
N SER A 158 13.92 1.18 10.67
CA SER A 158 13.22 2.10 9.77
C SER A 158 13.20 3.53 10.31
N PRO A 159 13.52 4.55 9.47
CA PRO A 159 13.38 5.96 9.82
C PRO A 159 11.94 6.50 9.68
N VAL A 160 10.99 5.65 9.24
CA VAL A 160 9.58 5.99 9.02
C VAL A 160 8.67 4.94 9.66
N PRO A 161 7.37 5.23 9.90
CA PRO A 161 6.40 4.26 10.39
C PRO A 161 6.33 2.99 9.54
N ALA A 162 5.97 1.87 10.15
CA ALA A 162 5.86 0.58 9.49
C ALA A 162 4.45 -0.01 9.65
N VAL A 163 4.01 -0.74 8.63
CA VAL A 163 2.88 -1.66 8.64
C VAL A 163 3.37 -3.06 8.27
N ALA A 164 2.86 -4.11 8.94
CA ALA A 164 3.24 -5.50 8.71
C ALA A 164 2.27 -6.21 7.76
#